data_4b87a206b12c325698219dc985246524
#
_entry.id   4b87a206b12c325698219dc985246524
#
_cell.length_a   1.000
_cell.length_b   1.000
_cell.length_c   1.000
_cell.angle_alpha   90.00
_cell.angle_beta   90.00
_cell.angle_gamma   90.00
#
_symmetry.space_group_name_H-M   'P 1'
#
loop_
_entity.id
_entity.type
_entity.pdbx_description
1 polymer ?
#
loop_
_entity_poly.entity_id
_entity_poly.type
_entity_poly.pdbx_seq_one_letter_code
_entity_poly.pdbx_strand_id
1 'polypeptide(L)'
;MLAPHRTRPPFTLKELIIMLIHRLRTAVCLMTLFILLSFTSDPATSAAPRGGSQRFVLVIDAGHGGKDNGASGKISKEKNINLNIALAFGRMVEANCPDVKVVYTRKTDVFVTLQGRADIANRHKANLFISIHTNSMPPGVTAPSGTETYTVGMHSGTENLAVAKRENSVITQEANYRAVYKNFDPNKSE
;
A
#
# COMPACT_ATOMS: atom_id res chain seq x y z
N MET A 1 35.14 -14.91 -83.04
CA MET A 1 35.44 -13.56 -82.49
C MET A 1 34.76 -13.43 -81.14
N LEU A 2 35.53 -13.56 -80.05
CA LEU A 2 34.99 -13.37 -78.65
C LEU A 2 35.12 -11.92 -78.30
N ALA A 3 33.99 -11.31 -77.83
CA ALA A 3 33.93 -9.92 -77.38
C ALA A 3 34.74 -9.73 -76.07
N PRO A 4 35.44 -8.61 -75.89
CA PRO A 4 36.29 -8.41 -74.75
C PRO A 4 35.43 -8.17 -73.51
N HIS A 5 35.75 -8.89 -72.43
CA HIS A 5 35.16 -8.77 -71.10
C HIS A 5 35.51 -7.40 -70.53
N ARG A 6 34.50 -6.47 -70.43
CA ARG A 6 34.66 -5.16 -69.86
C ARG A 6 34.63 -5.31 -68.33
N THR A 7 35.80 -5.34 -67.69
CA THR A 7 35.93 -5.23 -66.24
C THR A 7 35.54 -3.80 -65.80
N ARG A 8 34.60 -3.71 -64.84
CA ARG A 8 34.24 -2.41 -64.23
C ARG A 8 35.45 -1.86 -63.45
N PRO A 9 35.77 -0.56 -63.53
CA PRO A 9 36.83 0.01 -62.74
C PRO A 9 36.53 -0.10 -61.25
N PRO A 10 37.54 -0.25 -60.40
CA PRO A 10 37.35 -0.30 -58.94
C PRO A 10 36.68 0.96 -58.42
N PHE A 11 35.77 0.83 -57.46
CA PHE A 11 35.07 1.94 -56.84
C PHE A 11 36.06 2.97 -56.30
N THR A 12 35.79 4.23 -56.56
CA THR A 12 36.57 5.31 -55.96
C THR A 12 36.35 5.41 -54.46
N LEU A 13 37.30 5.86 -53.70
CA LEU A 13 37.19 6.06 -52.24
C LEU A 13 35.94 6.89 -51.86
N LYS A 14 35.59 7.86 -52.70
CA LYS A 14 34.40 8.72 -52.51
C LYS A 14 33.12 7.93 -52.64
N GLU A 15 32.98 7.03 -53.60
CA GLU A 15 31.83 6.16 -53.79
C GLU A 15 31.67 5.14 -52.64
N LEU A 16 32.81 4.63 -52.15
CA LEU A 16 32.82 3.73 -50.99
C LEU A 16 32.34 4.42 -49.73
N ILE A 17 32.76 5.65 -49.46
CA ILE A 17 32.34 6.49 -48.33
C ILE A 17 30.84 6.79 -48.44
N ILE A 18 30.33 7.17 -49.60
CA ILE A 18 28.92 7.48 -49.81
C ILE A 18 28.08 6.22 -49.56
N MET A 19 28.50 5.07 -50.02
CA MET A 19 27.79 3.79 -49.81
C MET A 19 27.81 3.40 -48.34
N LEU A 20 28.88 3.62 -47.61
CA LEU A 20 28.97 3.37 -46.16
C LEU A 20 28.05 4.26 -45.37
N ILE A 21 28.00 5.57 -45.70
CA ILE A 21 27.09 6.52 -45.10
C ILE A 21 25.62 6.14 -45.31
N HIS A 22 25.26 5.71 -46.53
CA HIS A 22 23.90 5.24 -46.82
C HIS A 22 23.52 4.00 -46.02
N ARG A 23 24.40 3.02 -45.94
CA ARG A 23 24.18 1.81 -45.13
C ARG A 23 24.07 2.11 -43.64
N LEU A 24 24.86 3.06 -43.11
CA LEU A 24 24.78 3.48 -41.73
C LEU A 24 23.45 4.21 -41.44
N ARG A 25 23.00 5.10 -42.35
CA ARG A 25 21.72 5.79 -42.24
C ARG A 25 20.54 4.82 -42.27
N THR A 26 20.53 3.85 -43.16
CA THR A 26 19.47 2.82 -43.22
C THR A 26 19.46 1.97 -41.97
N ALA A 27 20.61 1.56 -41.45
CA ALA A 27 20.72 0.77 -40.23
C ALA A 27 20.19 1.57 -39.00
N VAL A 28 20.54 2.84 -38.90
CA VAL A 28 20.04 3.74 -37.81
C VAL A 28 18.52 3.93 -37.95
N CYS A 29 17.99 4.18 -39.15
CA CYS A 29 16.54 4.30 -39.36
C CYS A 29 15.79 3.02 -39.02
N LEU A 30 16.32 1.85 -39.36
CA LEU A 30 15.68 0.57 -39.02
C LEU A 30 15.74 0.29 -37.53
N MET A 31 16.84 0.66 -36.86
CA MET A 31 16.97 0.51 -35.42
C MET A 31 16.03 1.45 -34.64
N THR A 32 15.88 2.70 -35.11
CA THR A 32 14.92 3.64 -34.50
C THR A 32 13.47 3.22 -34.73
N LEU A 33 13.14 2.70 -35.92
CA LEU A 33 11.82 2.14 -36.21
C LEU A 33 11.53 0.92 -35.33
N PHE A 34 12.51 0.05 -35.10
CA PHE A 34 12.36 -1.12 -34.23
C PHE A 34 12.15 -0.73 -32.77
N ILE A 35 12.87 0.30 -32.28
CA ILE A 35 12.67 0.87 -30.94
C ILE A 35 11.28 1.50 -30.81
N LEU A 36 10.80 2.23 -31.83
CA LEU A 36 9.46 2.81 -31.82
C LEU A 36 8.35 1.78 -31.85
N LEU A 37 8.52 0.66 -32.56
CA LEU A 37 7.56 -0.45 -32.54
C LEU A 37 7.58 -1.24 -31.22
N SER A 38 8.71 -1.24 -30.51
CA SER A 38 8.81 -1.91 -29.20
C SER A 38 8.10 -1.13 -28.08
N PHE A 39 7.75 0.14 -28.31
CA PHE A 39 6.98 0.97 -27.40
C PHE A 39 5.49 1.03 -27.73
N THR A 40 4.99 0.19 -28.63
CA THR A 40 3.56 -0.12 -28.60
C THR A 40 3.33 -0.97 -27.36
N SER A 41 3.25 -0.30 -26.20
CA SER A 41 2.65 -0.88 -25.02
C SER A 41 1.35 -1.50 -25.51
N ASP A 42 1.22 -2.81 -25.32
CA ASP A 42 -0.09 -3.44 -25.38
C ASP A 42 -1.03 -2.55 -24.59
N PRO A 43 -2.17 -2.14 -25.14
CA PRO A 43 -3.20 -1.53 -24.31
C PRO A 43 -3.38 -2.53 -23.19
N ALA A 44 -3.11 -2.09 -21.95
CA ALA A 44 -3.29 -2.92 -20.77
C ALA A 44 -4.57 -3.68 -21.03
N THR A 45 -4.42 -4.99 -21.23
CA THR A 45 -5.56 -5.87 -21.40
C THR A 45 -6.32 -5.65 -20.10
N SER A 46 -7.35 -4.82 -20.16
CA SER A 46 -8.29 -4.69 -19.09
C SER A 46 -8.71 -6.11 -18.82
N ALA A 47 -8.16 -6.68 -17.76
CA ALA A 47 -8.47 -8.04 -17.38
C ALA A 47 -9.98 -8.05 -17.25
N ALA A 48 -10.64 -8.70 -18.20
CA ALA A 48 -12.07 -8.89 -18.13
C ALA A 48 -12.37 -9.39 -16.72
N PRO A 49 -13.40 -8.89 -16.03
CA PRO A 49 -13.70 -9.30 -14.67
C PRO A 49 -13.80 -10.81 -14.67
N ARG A 50 -12.81 -11.46 -14.08
CA ARG A 50 -12.80 -12.90 -13.85
C ARG A 50 -14.07 -13.20 -13.10
N GLY A 51 -14.96 -13.95 -13.71
CA GLY A 51 -16.30 -14.23 -13.21
C GLY A 51 -16.28 -14.54 -11.72
N GLY A 52 -17.07 -13.82 -10.91
CA GLY A 52 -17.37 -14.14 -9.53
C GLY A 52 -16.24 -13.98 -8.50
N SER A 53 -15.11 -13.36 -8.82
CA SER A 53 -14.04 -13.07 -7.85
C SER A 53 -14.57 -12.10 -6.80
N GLN A 54 -14.76 -12.60 -5.60
CA GLN A 54 -15.10 -11.76 -4.45
C GLN A 54 -14.02 -10.68 -4.33
N ARG A 55 -14.42 -9.39 -4.38
CA ARG A 55 -13.48 -8.26 -4.24
C ARG A 55 -12.64 -8.43 -2.99
N PHE A 56 -11.34 -8.12 -3.07
CA PHE A 56 -10.51 -8.06 -1.87
C PHE A 56 -11.07 -7.00 -0.92
N VAL A 57 -11.32 -7.37 0.33
CA VAL A 57 -11.89 -6.48 1.34
C VAL A 57 -10.79 -6.05 2.30
N LEU A 58 -10.50 -4.75 2.29
CA LEU A 58 -9.62 -4.09 3.24
C LEU A 58 -10.46 -3.37 4.29
N VAL A 59 -10.31 -3.74 5.56
CA VAL A 59 -10.85 -2.96 6.66
C VAL A 59 -9.77 -2.05 7.21
N ILE A 60 -10.06 -0.76 7.24
CA ILE A 60 -9.19 0.27 7.83
C ILE A 60 -9.80 0.70 9.16
N ASP A 61 -9.06 0.47 10.23
CA ASP A 61 -9.44 0.84 11.57
C ASP A 61 -8.72 2.11 12.00
N ALA A 62 -9.48 3.16 12.28
CA ALA A 62 -8.94 4.35 12.91
C ALA A 62 -9.02 4.16 14.43
N GLY A 63 -7.91 3.89 15.09
CA GLY A 63 -7.85 3.66 16.52
C GLY A 63 -8.48 4.78 17.34
N HIS A 64 -9.01 4.44 18.49
CA HIS A 64 -9.72 5.35 19.41
C HIS A 64 -11.00 5.96 18.81
N GLY A 65 -11.52 7.05 19.38
CA GLY A 65 -12.70 7.77 18.89
C GLY A 65 -13.73 8.08 19.96
N GLY A 66 -14.53 9.13 19.77
CA GLY A 66 -15.56 9.57 20.70
C GLY A 66 -14.98 9.89 22.09
N LYS A 67 -15.45 9.16 23.10
CA LYS A 67 -14.98 9.30 24.50
C LYS A 67 -13.53 8.87 24.72
N ASP A 68 -13.00 8.01 23.87
CA ASP A 68 -11.62 7.55 23.93
C ASP A 68 -10.73 8.45 23.07
N ASN A 69 -9.91 9.25 23.73
CA ASN A 69 -9.02 10.20 23.06
C ASN A 69 -7.73 9.55 22.55
N GLY A 70 -7.35 8.37 23.06
CA GLY A 70 -5.98 7.88 22.93
C GLY A 70 -4.98 8.82 23.60
N ALA A 71 -3.78 8.85 23.11
CA ALA A 71 -2.76 9.79 23.57
C ALA A 71 -3.20 11.24 23.31
N SER A 72 -2.93 12.10 24.29
CA SER A 72 -3.28 13.53 24.23
C SER A 72 -2.00 14.37 24.24
N GLY A 73 -1.71 15.03 23.14
CA GLY A 73 -0.65 16.01 23.00
C GLY A 73 -1.10 17.42 23.38
N LYS A 74 -0.20 18.40 23.22
CA LYS A 74 -0.50 19.81 23.52
C LYS A 74 -1.57 20.39 22.60
N ILE A 75 -1.60 19.98 21.34
CA ILE A 75 -2.45 20.57 20.29
C ILE A 75 -3.35 19.55 19.59
N SER A 76 -3.15 18.26 19.82
CA SER A 76 -3.87 17.21 19.12
C SER A 76 -4.18 16.03 20.03
N LYS A 77 -5.19 15.25 19.62
CA LYS A 77 -5.54 13.97 20.22
C LYS A 77 -5.30 12.88 19.21
N GLU A 78 -4.80 11.74 19.65
CA GLU A 78 -4.50 10.60 18.79
C GLU A 78 -5.68 10.20 17.91
N LYS A 79 -6.89 10.13 18.48
CA LYS A 79 -8.10 9.77 17.73
C LYS A 79 -8.34 10.61 16.47
N ASN A 80 -7.96 11.89 16.49
CA ASN A 80 -8.15 12.80 15.37
C ASN A 80 -7.08 12.57 14.29
N ILE A 81 -5.86 12.32 14.71
CA ILE A 81 -4.73 12.00 13.80
C ILE A 81 -5.02 10.66 13.09
N ASN A 82 -5.37 9.63 13.86
CA ASN A 82 -5.70 8.31 13.34
C ASN A 82 -6.85 8.36 12.33
N LEU A 83 -7.90 9.13 12.61
CA LEU A 83 -9.03 9.30 11.70
C LEU A 83 -8.60 9.95 10.37
N ASN A 84 -7.82 11.02 10.45
CA ASN A 84 -7.36 11.74 9.27
C ASN A 84 -6.45 10.85 8.39
N ILE A 85 -5.54 10.11 9.00
CA ILE A 85 -4.66 9.18 8.28
C ILE A 85 -5.48 8.04 7.67
N ALA A 86 -6.39 7.43 8.42
CA ALA A 86 -7.24 6.33 7.94
C ALA A 86 -8.07 6.75 6.72
N LEU A 87 -8.69 7.93 6.78
CA LEU A 87 -9.49 8.45 5.66
C LEU A 87 -8.62 8.82 4.45
N ALA A 88 -7.42 9.39 4.66
CA ALA A 88 -6.49 9.68 3.58
C ALA A 88 -5.99 8.40 2.91
N PHE A 89 -5.57 7.43 3.70
CA PHE A 89 -5.12 6.12 3.21
C PHE A 89 -6.21 5.40 2.41
N GLY A 90 -7.43 5.35 2.95
CA GLY A 90 -8.52 4.69 2.24
C GLY A 90 -8.86 5.35 0.90
N ARG A 91 -8.86 6.69 0.83
CA ARG A 91 -9.02 7.40 -0.47
C ARG A 91 -7.93 7.05 -1.46
N MET A 92 -6.68 6.90 -1.00
CA MET A 92 -5.57 6.48 -1.88
C MET A 92 -5.77 5.06 -2.38
N VAL A 93 -6.22 4.14 -1.53
CA VAL A 93 -6.53 2.76 -1.95
C VAL A 93 -7.68 2.75 -2.95
N GLU A 94 -8.78 3.46 -2.67
CA GLU A 94 -9.94 3.55 -3.57
C GLU A 94 -9.58 4.12 -4.95
N ALA A 95 -8.63 5.07 -5.00
CA ALA A 95 -8.20 5.69 -6.25
C ALA A 95 -7.23 4.82 -7.07
N ASN A 96 -6.41 3.99 -6.41
CA ASN A 96 -5.32 3.26 -7.07
C ASN A 96 -5.57 1.74 -7.17
N CYS A 97 -6.53 1.20 -6.43
CA CYS A 97 -6.84 -0.23 -6.36
C CYS A 97 -8.35 -0.46 -6.57
N PRO A 98 -8.86 -0.37 -7.80
CA PRO A 98 -10.31 -0.43 -8.09
C PRO A 98 -10.94 -1.78 -7.78
N ASP A 99 -10.17 -2.83 -7.63
CA ASP A 99 -10.57 -4.18 -7.25
C ASP A 99 -10.64 -4.39 -5.73
N VAL A 100 -10.20 -3.40 -4.93
CA VAL A 100 -10.26 -3.43 -3.47
C VAL A 100 -11.52 -2.73 -2.97
N LYS A 101 -12.26 -3.39 -2.09
CA LYS A 101 -13.36 -2.79 -1.33
C LYS A 101 -12.83 -2.27 -0.01
N VAL A 102 -12.83 -0.96 0.19
CA VAL A 102 -12.45 -0.34 1.46
C VAL A 102 -13.65 -0.25 2.40
N VAL A 103 -13.45 -0.66 3.63
CA VAL A 103 -14.41 -0.56 4.75
C VAL A 103 -13.69 0.12 5.91
N TYR A 104 -14.36 1.05 6.58
CA TYR A 104 -13.80 1.74 7.75
C TYR A 104 -14.54 1.30 9.01
N THR A 105 -13.84 1.18 10.12
CA THR A 105 -14.48 0.96 11.42
C THR A 105 -15.22 2.20 11.88
N ARG A 106 -14.71 3.40 11.55
CA ARG A 106 -15.36 4.70 11.75
C ARG A 106 -14.90 5.70 10.68
N LYS A 107 -15.76 6.64 10.33
CA LYS A 107 -15.47 7.76 9.43
C LYS A 107 -15.63 9.13 10.10
N THR A 108 -16.04 9.13 11.37
CA THR A 108 -16.27 10.32 12.20
C THR A 108 -15.70 10.10 13.59
N ASP A 109 -15.76 11.11 14.45
CA ASP A 109 -15.32 11.02 15.86
C ASP A 109 -16.36 10.29 16.71
N VAL A 110 -16.53 8.99 16.51
CA VAL A 110 -17.40 8.10 17.28
C VAL A 110 -16.58 7.02 17.99
N PHE A 111 -17.08 6.58 19.14
CA PHE A 111 -16.48 5.47 19.87
C PHE A 111 -16.92 4.13 19.26
N VAL A 112 -15.95 3.25 18.97
CA VAL A 112 -16.20 1.88 18.54
C VAL A 112 -15.44 0.95 19.50
N THR A 113 -16.14 0.00 20.11
CA THR A 113 -15.54 -0.98 21.02
C THR A 113 -14.51 -1.86 20.29
N LEU A 114 -13.56 -2.43 21.00
CA LEU A 114 -12.56 -3.32 20.37
C LEU A 114 -13.24 -4.51 19.72
N GLN A 115 -14.21 -5.14 20.40
CA GLN A 115 -15.01 -6.22 19.81
C GLN A 115 -15.77 -5.73 18.57
N GLY A 116 -16.36 -4.54 18.61
CA GLY A 116 -17.09 -3.96 17.48
C GLY A 116 -16.22 -3.77 16.24
N ARG A 117 -14.93 -3.43 16.40
CA ARG A 117 -13.96 -3.34 15.30
C ARG A 117 -13.74 -4.70 14.66
N ALA A 118 -13.52 -5.74 15.48
CA ALA A 118 -13.40 -7.12 15.02
C ALA A 118 -14.69 -7.61 14.32
N ASP A 119 -15.85 -7.29 14.88
CA ASP A 119 -17.16 -7.65 14.30
C ASP A 119 -17.38 -6.99 12.93
N ILE A 120 -16.93 -5.74 12.73
CA ILE A 120 -16.97 -5.09 11.43
C ILE A 120 -16.12 -5.86 10.42
N ALA A 121 -14.90 -6.22 10.79
CA ALA A 121 -14.00 -7.00 9.91
C ALA A 121 -14.63 -8.37 9.55
N ASN A 122 -15.14 -9.08 10.54
CA ASN A 122 -15.74 -10.41 10.37
C ASN A 122 -17.01 -10.35 9.51
N ARG A 123 -17.92 -9.40 9.76
CA ARG A 123 -19.15 -9.24 8.96
C ARG A 123 -18.86 -8.94 7.50
N HIS A 124 -17.81 -8.19 7.22
CA HIS A 124 -17.39 -7.87 5.86
C HIS A 124 -16.49 -8.93 5.24
N LYS A 125 -16.16 -10.01 5.98
CA LYS A 125 -15.22 -11.05 5.54
C LYS A 125 -13.90 -10.45 5.05
N ALA A 126 -13.33 -9.59 5.89
CA ALA A 126 -12.10 -8.86 5.55
C ALA A 126 -10.97 -9.82 5.18
N ASN A 127 -10.29 -9.53 4.09
CA ASN A 127 -9.06 -10.20 3.70
C ASN A 127 -7.85 -9.60 4.43
N LEU A 128 -7.95 -8.31 4.78
CA LEU A 128 -6.92 -7.59 5.52
C LEU A 128 -7.58 -6.59 6.47
N PHE A 129 -7.09 -6.52 7.69
CA PHE A 129 -7.44 -5.53 8.70
C PHE A 129 -6.20 -4.72 9.05
N ILE A 130 -6.27 -3.40 8.91
CA ILE A 130 -5.18 -2.48 9.25
C ILE A 130 -5.71 -1.52 10.29
N SER A 131 -5.13 -1.55 11.49
CA SER A 131 -5.39 -0.57 12.54
C SER A 131 -4.32 0.51 12.55
N ILE A 132 -4.74 1.75 12.66
CA ILE A 132 -3.89 2.94 12.61
C ILE A 132 -3.93 3.61 13.97
N HIS A 133 -2.75 3.72 14.58
CA HIS A 133 -2.51 4.37 15.86
C HIS A 133 -1.36 5.36 15.74
N THR A 134 -1.33 6.33 16.67
CA THR A 134 -0.24 7.30 16.79
C THR A 134 0.35 7.15 18.18
N ASN A 135 1.42 6.39 18.30
CA ASN A 135 2.09 6.15 19.57
C ASN A 135 2.56 7.46 20.22
N SER A 136 2.46 7.53 21.54
CA SER A 136 3.07 8.59 22.33
C SER A 136 4.31 8.08 23.04
N MET A 137 5.32 8.94 23.13
CA MET A 137 6.51 8.68 23.94
C MET A 137 6.31 9.13 25.38
N PRO A 138 7.01 8.53 26.34
CA PRO A 138 7.04 9.03 27.71
C PRO A 138 7.46 10.52 27.77
N PRO A 139 7.02 11.27 28.78
CA PRO A 139 7.42 12.66 28.94
C PRO A 139 8.93 12.85 28.92
N GLY A 140 9.42 13.81 28.14
CA GLY A 140 10.84 14.10 27.99
C GLY A 140 11.59 13.28 26.95
N VAL A 141 10.98 12.27 26.34
CA VAL A 141 11.57 11.50 25.24
C VAL A 141 11.07 12.07 23.90
N THR A 142 11.97 12.69 23.15
CA THR A 142 11.63 13.38 21.89
C THR A 142 12.37 12.84 20.66
N ALA A 143 13.35 11.95 20.86
CA ALA A 143 14.22 11.50 19.79
C ALA A 143 13.61 10.48 18.81
N PRO A 144 12.80 9.48 19.23
CA PRO A 144 12.23 8.52 18.30
C PRO A 144 11.18 9.17 17.41
N SER A 145 11.31 8.93 16.11
CA SER A 145 10.34 9.33 15.08
C SER A 145 10.30 8.25 13.99
N GLY A 146 9.17 8.13 13.32
CA GLY A 146 9.00 7.17 12.23
C GLY A 146 7.70 6.38 12.35
N THR A 147 7.61 5.31 11.58
CA THR A 147 6.47 4.38 11.58
C THR A 147 6.93 2.99 11.97
N GLU A 148 6.09 2.31 12.75
CA GLU A 148 6.28 0.92 13.14
C GLU A 148 5.07 0.12 12.66
N THR A 149 5.30 -1.11 12.21
CA THR A 149 4.24 -2.02 11.78
C THR A 149 4.30 -3.28 12.62
N TYR A 150 3.21 -3.57 13.30
CA TYR A 150 3.03 -4.77 14.11
C TYR A 150 2.15 -5.76 13.37
N THR A 151 2.62 -7.00 13.24
CA THR A 151 1.84 -8.09 12.65
C THR A 151 1.62 -9.19 13.69
N VAL A 152 0.47 -9.85 13.61
CA VAL A 152 0.25 -11.06 14.42
C VAL A 152 1.18 -12.14 13.91
N GLY A 153 2.05 -12.64 14.79
CA GLY A 153 3.06 -13.66 14.49
C GLY A 153 3.17 -14.69 15.61
N MET A 154 3.94 -15.75 15.36
CA MET A 154 4.15 -16.83 16.34
C MET A 154 5.03 -16.41 17.53
N HIS A 155 5.70 -15.28 17.45
CA HIS A 155 6.54 -14.73 18.51
C HIS A 155 6.07 -13.31 18.85
N SER A 156 5.38 -13.15 19.97
CA SER A 156 5.08 -11.86 20.56
C SER A 156 6.30 -11.39 21.36
N GLY A 157 7.07 -10.43 20.82
CA GLY A 157 8.11 -9.76 21.61
C GLY A 157 7.52 -8.97 22.77
N THR A 158 8.29 -8.80 23.85
CA THR A 158 7.87 -8.01 25.04
C THR A 158 7.47 -6.55 24.68
N GLU A 159 8.09 -5.99 23.66
CA GLU A 159 7.76 -4.64 23.14
C GLU A 159 6.38 -4.60 22.49
N ASN A 160 6.04 -5.61 21.69
CA ASN A 160 4.70 -5.72 21.08
C ASN A 160 3.60 -5.87 22.13
N LEU A 161 3.91 -6.57 23.24
CA LEU A 161 2.96 -6.74 24.35
C LEU A 161 2.71 -5.41 25.07
N ALA A 162 3.75 -4.60 25.29
CA ALA A 162 3.61 -3.29 25.93
C ALA A 162 2.71 -2.34 25.11
N VAL A 163 2.88 -2.33 23.80
CA VAL A 163 2.01 -1.56 22.88
C VAL A 163 0.59 -2.09 22.94
N ALA A 164 0.40 -3.40 22.78
CA ALA A 164 -0.92 -4.02 22.82
C ALA A 164 -1.67 -3.74 24.13
N LYS A 165 -0.99 -3.81 25.29
CA LYS A 165 -1.58 -3.47 26.59
C LYS A 165 -2.04 -2.01 26.66
N ARG A 166 -1.24 -1.08 26.16
CA ARG A 166 -1.60 0.33 26.13
C ARG A 166 -2.83 0.58 25.26
N GLU A 167 -2.82 0.07 24.03
CA GLU A 167 -3.93 0.28 23.10
C GLU A 167 -5.20 -0.43 23.55
N ASN A 168 -5.09 -1.60 24.20
CA ASN A 168 -6.22 -2.34 24.72
C ASN A 168 -6.70 -1.83 26.10
N SER A 169 -6.05 -0.86 26.73
CA SER A 169 -6.46 -0.31 28.04
C SER A 169 -7.87 0.29 28.02
N VAL A 170 -8.36 0.70 26.86
CA VAL A 170 -9.71 1.20 26.63
C VAL A 170 -10.81 0.18 26.96
N ILE A 171 -10.50 -1.10 27.01
CA ILE A 171 -11.44 -2.19 27.38
C ILE A 171 -12.17 -1.82 28.69
N THR A 172 -11.48 -1.26 29.67
CA THR A 172 -12.07 -0.89 30.95
C THR A 172 -13.14 0.23 30.85
N GLN A 173 -13.16 0.97 29.74
CA GLN A 173 -14.16 1.99 29.44
C GLN A 173 -15.39 1.45 28.72
N GLU A 174 -15.34 0.18 28.26
CA GLU A 174 -16.47 -0.47 27.59
C GLU A 174 -17.51 -0.96 28.60
N ALA A 175 -18.78 -0.69 28.29
CA ALA A 175 -19.86 -1.27 29.09
C ALA A 175 -19.84 -2.80 29.00
N ASN A 176 -19.95 -3.47 30.15
CA ASN A 176 -19.97 -4.93 30.24
C ASN A 176 -18.66 -5.62 29.75
N TYR A 177 -17.50 -4.95 29.79
CA TYR A 177 -16.25 -5.51 29.34
C TYR A 177 -15.92 -6.86 29.98
N ARG A 178 -16.25 -7.07 31.27
CA ARG A 178 -16.04 -8.34 31.97
C ARG A 178 -16.84 -9.51 31.39
N ALA A 179 -18.02 -9.22 30.83
CA ALA A 179 -18.85 -10.24 30.19
C ALA A 179 -18.35 -10.58 28.77
N VAL A 180 -17.85 -9.58 28.05
CA VAL A 180 -17.34 -9.73 26.69
C VAL A 180 -15.95 -10.38 26.69
N TYR A 181 -15.06 -9.92 27.57
CA TYR A 181 -13.66 -10.35 27.64
C TYR A 181 -13.41 -11.21 28.90
N LYS A 182 -14.14 -12.31 29.05
CA LYS A 182 -14.21 -13.13 30.26
C LYS A 182 -12.87 -13.55 30.87
N ASN A 183 -11.86 -13.72 30.05
CA ASN A 183 -10.52 -14.21 30.46
C ASN A 183 -9.43 -13.14 30.28
N PHE A 184 -9.80 -11.91 29.95
CA PHE A 184 -8.82 -10.84 29.75
C PHE A 184 -8.77 -9.93 30.97
N ASP A 185 -7.61 -9.86 31.61
CA ASP A 185 -7.31 -8.89 32.66
C ASP A 185 -6.20 -7.96 32.14
N PRO A 186 -6.50 -6.66 31.87
CA PRO A 186 -5.50 -5.74 31.34
C PRO A 186 -4.30 -5.52 32.30
N ASN A 187 -4.44 -5.95 33.58
CA ASN A 187 -3.40 -5.80 34.59
C ASN A 187 -2.52 -7.07 34.73
N LYS A 188 -2.90 -8.17 34.11
CA LYS A 188 -2.11 -9.39 34.11
C LYS A 188 -1.17 -9.45 32.92
N SER A 189 0.03 -9.90 33.17
CA SER A 189 1.02 -10.21 32.12
C SER A 189 0.88 -11.69 31.77
N GLU A 190 0.02 -12.02 30.82
CA GLU A 190 0.09 -13.35 30.17
C GLU A 190 0.60 -13.17 28.76
#